data_61e963876459b2b369336b2c2e403821
#
_entry.id   61e963876459b2b369336b2c2e403821
#
_cell.length_a   1.000
_cell.length_b   1.000
_cell.length_c   1.000
_cell.angle_alpha   90.00
_cell.angle_beta   90.00
_cell.angle_gamma   90.00
#
_symmetry.space_group_name_H-M   'P 1'
#
loop_
_entity.id
_entity.type
_entity.pdbx_description
1 polymer ?
#
loop_
_entity_poly.entity_id
_entity_poly.type
_entity_poly.pdbx_seq_one_letter_code
_entity_poly.pdbx_strand_id
1 'polypeptide(L)'
;DVYKRQTLIGPFYGKVSDMTQAEVEAKTADAANGAKGGKFQAAMHLRRNSSLNVYNSVFTGWPYGLRATDKKGTANDGIAVKNVIFAGMWKNFYDDEKVSENFFNRAGNNTTLATTNEIISKDGDYSSVVASAVQGAEFVDEVLNNSFFEKVTYKGAFDGTNDWTAGWTNWDPQNTEY
;
A
#
# COMPACT_ATOMS: atom_id res chain seq x y z
N ASP A 1 -13.11 -7.33 -7.33
CA ASP A 1 -12.38 -6.12 -7.72
C ASP A 1 -10.92 -6.43 -7.92
N VAL A 2 -10.29 -5.77 -8.91
CA VAL A 2 -8.86 -5.89 -9.20
C VAL A 2 -8.22 -4.52 -9.09
N TYR A 3 -7.29 -4.39 -8.17
CA TYR A 3 -6.44 -3.21 -8.01
C TYR A 3 -5.05 -3.52 -8.56
N LYS A 4 -4.63 -2.77 -9.55
CA LYS A 4 -3.35 -2.96 -10.23
C LYS A 4 -2.62 -1.63 -10.37
N ARG A 5 -1.31 -1.66 -10.12
CA ARG A 5 -0.43 -0.49 -10.28
C ARG A 5 -0.89 0.74 -9.49
N GLN A 6 -1.28 0.52 -8.25
CA GLN A 6 -1.62 1.61 -7.34
C GLN A 6 -0.40 2.04 -6.55
N THR A 7 -0.23 3.33 -6.36
CA THR A 7 0.63 3.89 -5.31
C THR A 7 -0.28 4.54 -4.28
N LEU A 8 -0.32 3.95 -3.08
CA LEU A 8 -1.16 4.41 -1.99
C LEU A 8 -0.27 4.97 -0.89
N ILE A 9 -0.42 6.27 -0.67
CA ILE A 9 0.35 7.02 0.30
C ILE A 9 -0.54 7.30 1.51
N GLY A 10 -0.11 6.81 2.66
CA GLY A 10 -0.85 6.95 3.89
C GLY A 10 -0.63 8.32 4.55
N PRO A 11 -1.49 8.66 5.51
CA PRO A 11 -1.50 9.97 6.14
C PRO A 11 -0.29 10.22 7.05
N PHE A 12 0.53 9.22 7.30
CA PHE A 12 1.74 9.31 8.12
C PHE A 12 3.03 9.15 7.31
N TYR A 13 2.94 9.41 6.02
CA TYR A 13 4.09 9.43 5.13
C TYR A 13 5.27 10.20 5.75
N GLY A 14 6.45 9.62 5.73
CA GLY A 14 7.67 10.20 6.27
C GLY A 14 7.74 10.35 7.79
N LYS A 15 6.73 9.91 8.54
CA LYS A 15 6.65 10.10 10.01
C LYS A 15 6.38 8.83 10.79
N VAL A 16 5.82 7.80 10.16
CA VAL A 16 5.32 6.64 10.89
C VAL A 16 6.42 5.79 11.51
N SER A 17 7.59 5.73 10.89
CA SER A 17 8.76 5.02 11.43
C SER A 17 9.26 5.62 12.75
N ASP A 18 9.06 6.91 12.94
CA ASP A 18 9.55 7.67 14.09
C ASP A 18 8.51 7.80 15.21
N MET A 19 7.30 7.30 14.97
CA MET A 19 6.22 7.36 15.96
C MET A 19 6.42 6.31 17.06
N THR A 20 6.14 6.72 18.29
CA THR A 20 6.07 5.80 19.43
C THR A 20 4.85 4.89 19.31
N GLN A 21 4.91 3.75 20.00
CA GLN A 21 3.77 2.83 20.05
C GLN A 21 2.49 3.53 20.54
N ALA A 22 2.58 4.37 21.56
CA ALA A 22 1.44 5.10 22.09
C ALA A 22 0.83 6.08 21.08
N GLU A 23 1.65 6.76 20.29
CA GLU A 23 1.17 7.66 19.22
C GLU A 23 0.49 6.88 18.10
N VAL A 24 1.06 5.75 17.67
CA VAL A 24 0.45 4.88 16.67
C VAL A 24 -0.89 4.33 17.19
N GLU A 25 -0.94 3.80 18.41
CA GLU A 25 -2.16 3.25 19.00
C GLU A 25 -3.24 4.32 19.18
N ALA A 26 -2.88 5.52 19.63
CA ALA A 26 -3.82 6.64 19.73
C ALA A 26 -4.46 7.02 18.39
N LYS A 27 -3.73 6.81 17.28
CA LYS A 27 -4.19 7.12 15.92
C LYS A 27 -4.81 5.92 15.20
N THR A 28 -4.53 4.69 15.65
CA THR A 28 -4.99 3.46 15.00
C THR A 28 -6.08 2.72 15.77
N ALA A 29 -6.31 3.05 17.05
CA ALA A 29 -7.39 2.44 17.81
C ALA A 29 -8.71 2.56 17.07
N ASP A 30 -9.54 1.51 17.13
CA ASP A 30 -10.81 1.47 16.42
C ASP A 30 -11.66 2.69 16.80
N ALA A 31 -11.83 3.60 15.86
CA ALA A 31 -12.89 4.55 15.96
C ALA A 31 -14.19 3.75 15.78
N ALA A 32 -15.06 3.79 16.77
CA ALA A 32 -16.42 3.30 16.58
C ALA A 32 -17.01 3.94 15.31
N ASN A 33 -17.80 3.19 14.56
CA ASN A 33 -18.48 3.71 13.38
C ASN A 33 -19.14 5.06 13.70
N GLY A 34 -18.76 6.09 12.97
CA GLY A 34 -19.26 7.44 13.17
C GLY A 34 -18.50 8.26 14.23
N ALA A 35 -17.45 7.74 14.83
CA ALA A 35 -16.59 8.54 15.71
C ALA A 35 -15.93 9.65 14.89
N LYS A 36 -16.05 10.87 15.38
CA LYS A 36 -15.35 12.02 14.80
C LYS A 36 -13.84 11.83 14.95
N GLY A 37 -13.10 11.98 13.86
CA GLY A 37 -11.68 11.71 13.82
C GLY A 37 -11.38 10.24 13.50
N GLY A 38 -11.69 9.81 12.28
CA GLY A 38 -11.36 8.49 11.76
C GLY A 38 -9.90 8.14 12.02
N LYS A 39 -9.65 6.92 12.47
CA LYS A 39 -8.32 6.44 12.78
C LYS A 39 -7.83 5.57 11.63
N PHE A 40 -6.66 5.90 11.15
CA PHE A 40 -6.03 5.16 10.06
C PHE A 40 -5.33 3.94 10.63
N GLN A 41 -5.73 2.74 10.22
CA GLN A 41 -5.17 1.51 10.76
C GLN A 41 -4.16 0.89 9.80
N ALA A 42 -4.64 0.38 8.69
CA ALA A 42 -3.84 -0.39 7.75
C ALA A 42 -4.05 0.09 6.32
N ALA A 43 -3.00 -0.03 5.51
CA ALA A 43 -3.09 0.21 4.09
C ALA A 43 -4.05 -0.76 3.41
N MET A 44 -4.07 -2.00 3.89
CA MET A 44 -4.95 -3.05 3.39
C MET A 44 -5.59 -3.80 4.55
N HIS A 45 -6.93 -3.81 4.61
CA HIS A 45 -7.67 -4.54 5.62
C HIS A 45 -8.58 -5.59 4.98
N LEU A 46 -8.19 -6.85 5.09
CA LEU A 46 -8.94 -7.99 4.58
C LEU A 46 -9.85 -8.55 5.67
N ARG A 47 -11.14 -8.60 5.42
CA ARG A 47 -12.18 -9.06 6.37
C ARG A 47 -13.31 -9.78 5.66
N ARG A 48 -14.01 -10.64 6.42
CA ARG A 48 -15.33 -11.18 6.07
C ARG A 48 -15.41 -11.78 4.68
N ASN A 49 -14.41 -12.61 4.35
CA ASN A 49 -14.36 -13.30 3.07
C ASN A 49 -14.36 -12.36 1.84
N SER A 50 -13.69 -11.22 1.96
CA SER A 50 -13.52 -10.31 0.82
C SER A 50 -12.81 -10.98 -0.34
N SER A 51 -13.13 -10.57 -1.57
CA SER A 51 -12.52 -11.07 -2.81
C SER A 51 -11.74 -9.96 -3.51
N LEU A 52 -10.84 -9.34 -2.77
CA LEU A 52 -10.00 -8.26 -3.27
C LEU A 52 -8.73 -8.82 -3.88
N ASN A 53 -8.39 -8.41 -5.09
CA ASN A 53 -7.13 -8.73 -5.73
C ASN A 53 -6.28 -7.46 -5.90
N VAL A 54 -5.04 -7.51 -5.44
CA VAL A 54 -4.07 -6.41 -5.51
C VAL A 54 -2.79 -6.91 -6.17
N TYR A 55 -2.39 -6.25 -7.24
CA TYR A 55 -1.23 -6.61 -8.03
C TYR A 55 -0.33 -5.39 -8.29
N ASN A 56 0.98 -5.63 -8.35
CA ASN A 56 1.96 -4.65 -8.83
C ASN A 56 1.77 -3.27 -8.17
N SER A 57 1.55 -3.22 -6.87
CA SER A 57 1.16 -1.99 -6.17
C SER A 57 2.14 -1.65 -5.05
N VAL A 58 2.21 -0.36 -4.74
CA VAL A 58 3.09 0.19 -3.70
C VAL A 58 2.24 0.86 -2.63
N PHE A 59 2.55 0.58 -1.38
CA PHE A 59 1.92 1.19 -0.22
C PHE A 59 3.00 1.75 0.70
N THR A 60 2.81 2.96 1.17
CA THR A 60 3.75 3.61 2.10
C THR A 60 3.04 4.56 3.07
N GLY A 61 3.65 4.81 4.22
CA GLY A 61 3.16 5.82 5.17
C GLY A 61 1.91 5.44 5.97
N TRP A 62 1.68 4.14 6.20
CA TRP A 62 0.59 3.65 7.04
C TRP A 62 1.12 3.05 8.34
N PRO A 63 0.35 3.07 9.44
CA PRO A 63 0.73 2.36 10.66
C PRO A 63 0.99 0.88 10.41
N TYR A 64 0.06 0.22 9.72
CA TYR A 64 0.19 -1.19 9.34
C TYR A 64 0.06 -1.34 7.82
N GLY A 65 0.82 -2.28 7.25
CA GLY A 65 0.67 -2.64 5.85
C GLY A 65 -0.58 -3.48 5.62
N LEU A 66 -0.60 -4.70 6.14
CA LEU A 66 -1.73 -5.63 6.00
C LEU A 66 -2.32 -5.99 7.36
N ARG A 67 -3.65 -5.95 7.44
CA ARG A 67 -4.45 -6.49 8.52
C ARG A 67 -5.45 -7.51 7.98
N ALA A 68 -5.32 -8.75 8.41
CA ALA A 68 -6.30 -9.80 8.16
C ALA A 68 -6.96 -10.21 9.49
N THR A 69 -8.18 -9.80 9.73
CA THR A 69 -8.82 -9.91 11.06
C THR A 69 -9.86 -11.00 11.20
N ASP A 70 -10.09 -11.77 10.16
CA ASP A 70 -11.09 -12.83 10.18
C ASP A 70 -10.51 -14.08 9.53
N LYS A 71 -10.51 -15.20 10.27
CA LYS A 71 -10.09 -16.50 9.73
C LYS A 71 -10.83 -16.89 8.44
N LYS A 72 -12.08 -16.45 8.31
CA LYS A 72 -12.87 -16.63 7.07
C LYS A 72 -12.36 -15.75 5.92
N GLY A 73 -11.87 -14.55 6.20
CA GLY A 73 -11.29 -13.66 5.19
C GLY A 73 -9.95 -14.16 4.64
N THR A 74 -9.18 -14.87 5.47
CA THR A 74 -7.88 -15.43 5.08
C THR A 74 -7.98 -16.79 4.40
N ALA A 75 -9.10 -17.47 4.54
CA ALA A 75 -9.36 -18.77 3.92
C ALA A 75 -9.87 -18.66 2.48
N ASN A 76 -10.09 -17.46 1.96
CA ASN A 76 -10.53 -17.27 0.58
C ASN A 76 -9.34 -17.37 -0.38
N ASP A 77 -9.23 -18.50 -1.05
CA ASP A 77 -8.19 -18.74 -2.06
C ASP A 77 -8.31 -17.83 -3.30
N GLY A 78 -9.46 -17.16 -3.45
CA GLY A 78 -9.69 -16.18 -4.51
C GLY A 78 -9.07 -14.80 -4.28
N ILE A 79 -8.46 -14.55 -3.09
CA ILE A 79 -7.76 -13.28 -2.84
C ILE A 79 -6.31 -13.41 -3.31
N ALA A 80 -5.89 -12.48 -4.16
CA ALA A 80 -4.51 -12.35 -4.58
C ALA A 80 -3.92 -11.02 -4.08
N VAL A 81 -2.82 -11.09 -3.33
CA VAL A 81 -1.95 -9.96 -3.00
C VAL A 81 -0.58 -10.34 -3.54
N LYS A 82 -0.27 -9.91 -4.75
CA LYS A 82 0.93 -10.35 -5.47
C LYS A 82 1.75 -9.17 -5.97
N ASN A 83 3.04 -9.31 -5.81
CA ASN A 83 4.00 -8.34 -6.33
C ASN A 83 3.79 -6.93 -5.76
N VAL A 84 3.46 -6.88 -4.47
CA VAL A 84 3.17 -5.66 -3.71
C VAL A 84 4.38 -5.26 -2.89
N ILE A 85 4.60 -3.96 -2.75
CA ILE A 85 5.63 -3.37 -1.90
C ILE A 85 4.98 -2.64 -0.73
N PHE A 86 5.39 -2.97 0.49
CA PHE A 86 5.15 -2.15 1.68
C PHE A 86 6.45 -1.45 2.05
N ALA A 87 6.42 -0.11 2.14
CA ALA A 87 7.59 0.70 2.47
C ALA A 87 7.29 1.67 3.62
N GLY A 88 8.19 1.74 4.61
CA GLY A 88 8.08 2.69 5.71
C GLY A 88 6.77 2.57 6.51
N MET A 89 6.35 1.35 6.80
CA MET A 89 5.26 1.07 7.72
C MET A 89 5.78 1.06 9.16
N TRP A 90 4.96 1.40 10.12
CA TRP A 90 5.33 1.15 11.52
C TRP A 90 5.46 -0.35 11.80
N LYS A 91 4.48 -1.14 11.34
CA LYS A 91 4.58 -2.60 11.22
C LYS A 91 4.00 -3.03 9.89
N ASN A 92 4.63 -4.00 9.25
CA ASN A 92 4.12 -4.51 7.98
C ASN A 92 2.82 -5.30 8.18
N PHE A 93 2.64 -5.94 9.34
CA PHE A 93 1.51 -6.82 9.62
C PHE A 93 0.88 -6.51 10.98
N TYR A 94 -0.43 -6.61 11.03
CA TYR A 94 -1.24 -6.45 12.24
C TYR A 94 -1.91 -7.78 12.56
N ASP A 95 -1.29 -8.57 13.42
CA ASP A 95 -1.90 -9.67 14.17
C ASP A 95 -0.88 -10.38 15.08
N ASP A 96 -1.39 -11.08 16.08
CA ASP A 96 -0.57 -11.86 17.01
C ASP A 96 -0.33 -13.31 16.53
N GLU A 97 -1.09 -13.78 15.54
CA GLU A 97 -1.06 -15.17 15.04
C GLU A 97 -0.31 -15.32 13.71
N LYS A 98 0.36 -14.29 13.23
CA LYS A 98 1.05 -14.25 11.93
C LYS A 98 0.15 -14.54 10.71
N VAL A 99 -1.14 -14.35 10.84
CA VAL A 99 -2.09 -14.62 9.76
C VAL A 99 -1.85 -13.68 8.58
N SER A 100 -1.69 -12.39 8.88
CA SER A 100 -1.41 -11.37 7.86
C SER A 100 -0.06 -11.58 7.18
N GLU A 101 0.98 -11.90 7.96
CA GLU A 101 2.30 -12.20 7.43
C GLU A 101 2.28 -13.43 6.52
N ASN A 102 1.66 -14.51 6.97
CA ASN A 102 1.55 -15.74 6.19
C ASN A 102 0.74 -15.51 4.90
N PHE A 103 -0.32 -14.72 4.97
CA PHE A 103 -1.12 -14.36 3.81
C PHE A 103 -0.30 -13.58 2.78
N PHE A 104 0.45 -12.59 3.23
CA PHE A 104 1.31 -11.79 2.37
C PHE A 104 2.41 -12.63 1.71
N ASN A 105 3.02 -13.52 2.47
CA ASN A 105 4.14 -14.33 1.98
C ASN A 105 3.72 -15.48 1.05
N ARG A 106 2.50 -16.00 1.20
CA ARG A 106 2.02 -17.14 0.37
C ARG A 106 1.92 -16.83 -1.12
N ALA A 107 1.69 -15.58 -1.47
CA ALA A 107 1.42 -15.19 -2.85
C ALA A 107 2.69 -14.99 -3.70
N GLY A 108 3.84 -14.89 -3.07
CA GLY A 108 5.15 -14.69 -3.72
C GLY A 108 5.38 -13.26 -4.24
N ASN A 109 6.63 -12.90 -4.37
CA ASN A 109 7.11 -11.64 -4.94
C ASN A 109 6.66 -10.35 -4.22
N ASN A 110 6.08 -10.45 -3.03
CA ASN A 110 5.80 -9.30 -2.19
C ASN A 110 7.05 -8.90 -1.42
N THR A 111 7.23 -7.60 -1.21
CA THR A 111 8.45 -7.03 -0.61
C THR A 111 8.09 -6.05 0.49
N THR A 112 8.92 -6.02 1.54
CA THR A 112 8.84 -4.99 2.58
C THR A 112 10.16 -4.20 2.61
N LEU A 113 10.05 -2.87 2.70
CA LEU A 113 11.16 -1.95 2.81
C LEU A 113 11.06 -1.18 4.13
N ALA A 114 12.19 -0.89 4.74
CA ALA A 114 12.25 -0.32 6.08
C ALA A 114 11.74 1.14 6.11
N THR A 115 12.05 1.90 5.07
CA THR A 115 11.77 3.33 5.04
C THR A 115 10.99 3.73 3.79
N THR A 116 10.26 4.83 3.89
CA THR A 116 9.57 5.44 2.75
C THR A 116 10.55 5.92 1.68
N ASN A 117 11.72 6.40 2.08
CA ASN A 117 12.73 6.94 1.16
C ASN A 117 13.32 5.89 0.22
N GLU A 118 13.18 4.59 0.53
CA GLU A 118 13.54 3.52 -0.39
C GLU A 118 12.61 3.43 -1.60
N ILE A 119 11.42 4.05 -1.53
CA ILE A 119 10.44 4.08 -2.61
C ILE A 119 10.24 5.48 -3.19
N ILE A 120 10.17 6.51 -2.33
CA ILE A 120 9.95 7.90 -2.75
C ILE A 120 11.18 8.69 -2.32
N SER A 121 11.93 9.19 -3.30
CA SER A 121 13.24 9.79 -3.06
C SER A 121 13.19 11.25 -2.59
N LYS A 122 12.06 11.92 -2.80
CA LYS A 122 11.91 13.33 -2.48
C LYS A 122 10.62 13.59 -1.72
N ASP A 123 10.76 14.16 -0.54
CA ASP A 123 9.61 14.48 0.32
C ASP A 123 8.68 15.49 -0.36
N GLY A 124 7.38 15.22 -0.29
CA GLY A 124 6.34 16.04 -0.91
C GLY A 124 6.18 15.87 -2.43
N ASP A 125 7.07 15.15 -3.08
CA ASP A 125 6.98 14.81 -4.50
C ASP A 125 6.71 13.31 -4.68
N TYR A 126 5.46 12.94 -4.71
CA TYR A 126 5.03 11.55 -4.75
C TYR A 126 5.29 10.86 -6.10
N SER A 127 5.63 11.61 -7.14
CA SER A 127 6.06 11.07 -8.42
C SER A 127 7.53 10.65 -8.42
N SER A 128 8.31 11.13 -7.44
CA SER A 128 9.76 10.89 -7.31
C SER A 128 10.11 9.48 -6.82
N VAL A 129 9.53 8.44 -7.42
CA VAL A 129 9.81 7.07 -7.02
C VAL A 129 11.24 6.65 -7.39
N VAL A 130 11.83 5.81 -6.54
CA VAL A 130 13.12 5.18 -6.82
C VAL A 130 12.93 4.11 -7.88
N ALA A 131 13.30 4.41 -9.12
CA ALA A 131 13.02 3.58 -10.29
C ALA A 131 13.49 2.12 -10.12
N SER A 132 14.64 1.87 -9.52
CA SER A 132 15.14 0.51 -9.26
C SER A 132 14.31 -0.27 -8.25
N ALA A 133 13.71 0.41 -7.27
CA ALA A 133 12.92 -0.24 -6.22
C ALA A 133 11.55 -0.70 -6.71
N VAL A 134 11.01 -0.06 -7.73
CA VAL A 134 9.67 -0.37 -8.27
C VAL A 134 9.69 -1.34 -9.45
N GLN A 135 10.83 -1.81 -9.90
CA GLN A 135 10.91 -2.75 -11.03
C GLN A 135 10.31 -4.12 -10.72
N GLY A 136 10.07 -4.90 -11.78
CA GLY A 136 9.64 -6.29 -11.70
C GLY A 136 8.12 -6.45 -11.59
N ALA A 137 7.34 -5.62 -12.28
CA ALA A 137 5.91 -5.87 -12.43
C ALA A 137 5.65 -7.15 -13.24
N GLU A 138 4.70 -7.96 -12.81
CA GLU A 138 4.35 -9.23 -13.42
C GLU A 138 2.90 -9.25 -13.90
N PHE A 139 2.66 -9.90 -15.05
CA PHE A 139 1.35 -10.00 -15.70
C PHE A 139 1.02 -11.45 -16.09
N VAL A 140 1.49 -12.38 -15.27
CA VAL A 140 1.32 -13.82 -15.53
C VAL A 140 -0.06 -14.35 -15.11
N ASP A 141 -0.71 -13.69 -14.17
CA ASP A 141 -2.06 -14.08 -13.76
C ASP A 141 -3.07 -13.80 -14.88
N GLU A 142 -3.99 -14.74 -15.09
CA GLU A 142 -5.00 -14.66 -16.15
C GLU A 142 -5.81 -13.36 -16.10
N VAL A 143 -6.17 -12.92 -14.90
CA VAL A 143 -6.91 -11.68 -14.68
C VAL A 143 -6.17 -10.42 -15.18
N LEU A 144 -4.84 -10.46 -15.23
CA LEU A 144 -4.00 -9.39 -15.75
C LEU A 144 -3.62 -9.56 -17.22
N ASN A 145 -3.80 -10.75 -17.78
CA ASN A 145 -3.46 -11.05 -19.15
C ASN A 145 -4.61 -10.66 -20.11
N ASN A 146 -4.96 -9.40 -20.08
CA ASN A 146 -6.08 -8.81 -20.78
C ASN A 146 -5.61 -7.54 -21.51
N SER A 147 -6.09 -7.29 -22.72
CA SER A 147 -5.72 -6.13 -23.52
C SER A 147 -6.13 -4.77 -22.92
N PHE A 148 -7.02 -4.79 -21.95
CA PHE A 148 -7.37 -3.61 -21.17
C PHE A 148 -6.18 -3.10 -20.32
N PHE A 149 -5.27 -3.99 -19.92
CA PHE A 149 -4.14 -3.64 -19.07
C PHE A 149 -2.88 -3.43 -19.90
N GLU A 150 -2.36 -2.23 -19.87
CA GLU A 150 -1.01 -1.97 -20.34
C GLU A 150 0.02 -2.74 -19.51
N LYS A 151 0.92 -3.44 -20.19
CA LYS A 151 2.01 -4.18 -19.56
C LYS A 151 3.24 -3.29 -19.45
N VAL A 152 3.65 -3.02 -18.23
CA VAL A 152 4.83 -2.21 -17.90
C VAL A 152 5.80 -3.00 -17.04
N THR A 153 7.01 -2.49 -16.84
CA THR A 153 8.06 -3.17 -16.05
C THR A 153 8.04 -2.81 -14.58
N TYR A 154 7.26 -1.82 -14.17
CA TYR A 154 7.28 -1.25 -12.82
C TYR A 154 5.97 -1.46 -12.05
N LYS A 155 6.09 -1.46 -10.73
CA LYS A 155 5.01 -1.53 -9.74
C LYS A 155 4.58 -0.12 -9.34
N GLY A 156 3.32 0.05 -8.95
CA GLY A 156 2.80 1.36 -8.59
C GLY A 156 2.40 2.21 -9.79
N ALA A 157 2.10 3.46 -9.53
CA ALA A 157 1.59 4.43 -10.51
C ALA A 157 2.68 5.18 -11.27
N PHE A 158 3.92 5.19 -10.75
CA PHE A 158 5.04 5.95 -11.29
C PHE A 158 6.24 5.05 -11.57
N ASP A 159 6.97 5.35 -12.64
CA ASP A 159 8.17 4.64 -13.06
C ASP A 159 9.49 5.25 -12.55
N GLY A 160 9.41 6.43 -11.92
CA GLY A 160 10.56 7.19 -11.46
C GLY A 160 11.20 8.08 -12.51
N THR A 161 10.64 8.14 -13.73
CA THR A 161 11.16 8.99 -14.83
C THR A 161 10.10 9.93 -15.37
N ASN A 162 8.84 9.52 -15.40
CA ASN A 162 7.75 10.29 -15.95
C ASN A 162 6.71 10.63 -14.87
N ASP A 163 6.46 11.91 -14.70
CA ASP A 163 5.33 12.39 -13.92
C ASP A 163 4.12 12.62 -14.84
N TRP A 164 3.29 11.60 -15.00
CA TRP A 164 2.05 11.68 -15.78
C TRP A 164 0.99 12.58 -15.15
N THR A 165 1.20 13.01 -13.89
CA THR A 165 0.29 13.92 -13.19
C THR A 165 0.66 15.39 -13.37
N ALA A 166 1.81 15.67 -13.96
CA ALA A 166 2.28 17.03 -14.18
C ALA A 166 1.28 17.87 -14.99
N GLY A 167 1.03 19.06 -14.51
CA GLY A 167 0.18 20.04 -15.20
C GLY A 167 -1.32 19.92 -14.93
N TRP A 168 -1.79 18.87 -14.26
CA TRP A 168 -3.20 18.74 -13.90
C TRP A 168 -3.45 18.34 -12.43
N THR A 169 -2.40 17.97 -11.70
CA THR A 169 -2.47 17.59 -10.28
C THR A 169 -1.76 18.63 -9.44
N ASN A 170 -2.36 18.96 -8.31
CA ASN A 170 -1.72 19.75 -7.25
C ASN A 170 -1.53 18.87 -6.02
N TRP A 171 -0.27 18.61 -5.66
CA TRP A 171 0.09 17.80 -4.51
C TRP A 171 0.07 18.55 -3.18
N ASP A 172 -0.01 19.89 -3.23
CA ASP A 172 -0.09 20.74 -2.05
C ASP A 172 -1.22 21.78 -2.17
N PRO A 173 -2.49 21.32 -2.26
CA PRO A 173 -3.62 22.21 -2.45
C PRO A 173 -3.88 23.14 -1.27
N GLN A 174 -3.38 22.79 -0.08
CA GLN A 174 -3.60 23.58 1.14
C GLN A 174 -2.73 24.85 1.18
N ASN A 175 -1.59 24.83 0.49
CA ASN A 175 -0.64 25.95 0.45
C ASN A 175 -0.61 26.66 -0.91
N THR A 176 -1.52 26.33 -1.81
CA THR A 176 -1.61 26.92 -3.15
C THR A 176 -2.54 28.13 -3.12
N GLU A 177 -2.04 29.27 -3.59
CA GLU A 177 -2.88 30.45 -3.89
C GLU A 177 -3.60 30.22 -5.22
N TYR A 178 -4.92 30.42 -5.25
CA TYR A 178 -5.78 30.28 -6.44
C TYR A 178 -6.18 31.65 -6.99
#